data_9b91a8689278372a55aea91cc53339ce
#
_entry.id   9b91a8689278372a55aea91cc53339ce
#
_cell.length_a   1.000
_cell.length_b   1.000
_cell.length_c   1.000
_cell.angle_alpha   90.00
_cell.angle_beta   90.00
_cell.angle_gamma   90.00
#
_symmetry.space_group_name_H-M   'P 1'
#
loop_
_entity.id
_entity.type
_entity.pdbx_description
1 polymer ?
#
loop_
_entity_poly.entity_id
_entity_poly.type
_entity_poly.pdbx_seq_one_letter_code
_entity_poly.pdbx_strand_id
1 'polypeptide(L)'
;MINDTACSFDLPLIDTHTHFDVDSFDYDREIQSQLAWHNGVHHLVLIGFLAKYFAQMVACQRQMQGYGQQGKVTPSSHLAFGLHPFYITEHKDSDLQQLEQFIQQYSPIAIGEIGLDTFTAPMKIAENYARQQEFFGQQLELAKQYQLPALLHIRRAHGDVIKMLKAQKFTQGGIAHSFSGGIQEAKALVNLGFKIGITGQVTNPNAKKLRHTLTELVKTVGLDAIVIETDCPDFTPLPCHGTHGRRNVPANLPYVLAALSDLLKKDQSRLAKQLWQNSCAALQVTWEYPIPNKLNIKPDQD
;
A
#
# COMPACT_ATOMS: atom_id res chain seq x y z
N MET A 1 -18.76 -17.81 14.83
CA MET A 1 -17.50 -18.24 15.46
C MET A 1 -16.42 -17.85 14.48
N ILE A 2 -15.62 -16.84 14.80
CA ILE A 2 -14.40 -16.48 14.06
C ILE A 2 -13.43 -17.58 14.48
N ASN A 3 -13.00 -18.43 13.53
CA ASN A 3 -11.93 -19.37 13.80
C ASN A 3 -10.71 -18.54 14.23
N ASP A 4 -10.18 -18.84 15.43
CA ASP A 4 -8.89 -18.33 15.90
C ASP A 4 -7.79 -18.92 15.02
N THR A 5 -7.67 -18.41 13.79
CA THR A 5 -6.49 -18.70 13.00
C THR A 5 -5.37 -17.92 13.64
N ALA A 6 -4.46 -18.61 14.30
CA ALA A 6 -3.30 -18.00 14.93
C ALA A 6 -2.58 -17.14 13.88
N CYS A 7 -2.41 -15.85 14.18
CA CYS A 7 -1.66 -14.93 13.34
C CYS A 7 -0.17 -15.27 13.47
N SER A 8 0.51 -15.54 12.34
CA SER A 8 1.97 -15.68 12.34
C SER A 8 2.59 -14.29 12.25
N PHE A 9 3.12 -13.80 13.37
CA PHE A 9 3.70 -12.44 13.46
C PHE A 9 5.19 -12.37 13.06
N ASP A 10 5.81 -13.47 12.70
CA ASP A 10 7.22 -13.60 12.36
C ASP A 10 7.50 -13.75 10.86
N LEU A 11 6.44 -13.78 10.03
CA LEU A 11 6.59 -13.90 8.58
C LEU A 11 6.98 -12.57 7.94
N PRO A 12 8.03 -12.53 7.09
CA PRO A 12 8.45 -11.29 6.43
C PRO A 12 7.37 -10.72 5.51
N LEU A 13 7.01 -9.45 5.73
CA LEU A 13 5.98 -8.73 5.00
C LEU A 13 6.47 -7.37 4.52
N ILE A 14 5.85 -6.86 3.44
CA ILE A 14 5.99 -5.51 2.93
C ILE A 14 4.63 -4.81 3.07
N ASP A 15 4.59 -3.68 3.75
CA ASP A 15 3.44 -2.77 3.75
C ASP A 15 3.57 -1.85 2.53
N THR A 16 2.80 -2.14 1.49
CA THR A 16 2.93 -1.44 0.21
C THR A 16 2.28 -0.07 0.18
N HIS A 17 1.52 0.31 1.23
CA HIS A 17 0.85 1.60 1.30
C HIS A 17 0.55 2.00 2.74
N THR A 18 1.17 3.08 3.21
CA THR A 18 0.94 3.62 4.55
C THR A 18 1.19 5.13 4.61
N HIS A 19 0.37 5.85 5.41
CA HIS A 19 0.59 7.26 5.76
C HIS A 19 1.22 7.36 7.17
N PHE A 20 2.26 6.58 7.42
CA PHE A 20 2.92 6.52 8.73
C PHE A 20 3.70 7.80 9.10
N ASP A 21 3.81 8.74 8.18
CA ASP A 21 4.42 10.06 8.33
C ASP A 21 3.49 11.11 8.95
N VAL A 22 2.16 10.86 9.04
CA VAL A 22 1.21 11.85 9.56
C VAL A 22 1.37 12.08 11.06
N ASP A 23 0.96 13.27 11.53
CA ASP A 23 1.14 13.78 12.90
C ASP A 23 0.56 12.86 13.98
N SER A 24 -0.46 12.06 13.63
CA SER A 24 -1.06 11.11 14.57
C SER A 24 -0.09 10.03 15.07
N PHE A 25 1.08 9.87 14.45
CA PHE A 25 2.15 8.96 14.86
C PHE A 25 3.33 9.64 15.56
N ASP A 26 3.38 10.95 15.65
CA ASP A 26 4.55 11.69 16.14
C ASP A 26 4.96 11.30 17.57
N TYR A 27 3.98 11.00 18.42
CA TYR A 27 4.23 10.68 19.83
C TYR A 27 4.67 9.21 20.08
N ASP A 28 4.42 8.30 19.11
CA ASP A 28 4.72 6.87 19.30
C ASP A 28 5.33 6.18 18.05
N ARG A 29 5.73 6.95 17.02
CA ARG A 29 6.28 6.42 15.75
C ARG A 29 7.41 5.43 15.97
N GLU A 30 8.32 5.70 16.90
CA GLU A 30 9.41 4.79 17.23
C GLU A 30 8.90 3.44 17.74
N ILE A 31 7.98 3.47 18.71
CA ILE A 31 7.40 2.26 19.31
C ILE A 31 6.64 1.47 18.24
N GLN A 32 5.83 2.15 17.40
CA GLN A 32 5.07 1.51 16.34
C GLN A 32 5.98 0.93 15.24
N SER A 33 7.12 1.58 14.96
CA SER A 33 8.13 1.04 14.02
C SER A 33 8.73 -0.27 14.54
N GLN A 34 9.12 -0.31 15.82
CA GLN A 34 9.69 -1.52 16.44
C GLN A 34 8.64 -2.65 16.48
N LEU A 35 7.39 -2.33 16.85
CA LEU A 35 6.29 -3.31 16.85
C LEU A 35 6.02 -3.84 15.44
N ALA A 36 6.05 -2.98 14.41
CA ALA A 36 5.89 -3.41 13.02
C ALA A 36 6.96 -4.42 12.62
N TRP A 37 8.23 -4.14 12.95
CA TRP A 37 9.32 -5.07 12.70
C TRP A 37 9.13 -6.41 13.43
N HIS A 38 8.82 -6.38 14.72
CA HIS A 38 8.58 -7.58 15.52
C HIS A 38 7.40 -8.40 15.00
N ASN A 39 6.46 -7.75 14.31
CA ASN A 39 5.33 -8.39 13.66
C ASN A 39 5.63 -8.75 12.18
N GLY A 40 6.90 -8.84 11.79
CA GLY A 40 7.32 -9.31 10.48
C GLY A 40 7.28 -8.25 9.37
N VAL A 41 6.90 -6.99 9.63
CA VAL A 41 6.93 -5.94 8.61
C VAL A 41 8.36 -5.45 8.42
N HIS A 42 8.96 -5.73 7.27
CA HIS A 42 10.36 -5.40 6.97
C HIS A 42 10.51 -4.13 6.13
N HIS A 43 9.50 -3.79 5.33
CA HIS A 43 9.49 -2.60 4.49
C HIS A 43 8.15 -1.87 4.60
N LEU A 44 8.22 -0.53 4.60
CA LEU A 44 7.07 0.39 4.56
C LEU A 44 7.20 1.32 3.35
N VAL A 45 6.13 1.49 2.59
CA VAL A 45 6.07 2.52 1.54
C VAL A 45 5.26 3.70 2.07
N LEU A 46 5.93 4.81 2.35
CA LEU A 46 5.31 6.08 2.76
C LEU A 46 4.73 6.76 1.53
N ILE A 47 3.45 7.16 1.62
CA ILE A 47 2.67 7.61 0.47
C ILE A 47 2.31 9.08 0.58
N GLY A 48 2.67 9.86 -0.44
CA GLY A 48 2.33 11.28 -0.55
C GLY A 48 0.89 11.52 -0.97
N PHE A 49 0.30 12.60 -0.48
CA PHE A 49 -1.07 12.99 -0.83
C PHE A 49 -1.21 14.49 -1.13
N LEU A 50 -0.34 15.33 -0.58
CA LEU A 50 -0.28 16.79 -0.80
C LEU A 50 1.18 17.25 -0.85
N ALA A 51 1.52 18.08 -1.81
CA ALA A 51 2.89 18.58 -2.00
C ALA A 51 3.46 19.27 -0.75
N LYS A 52 2.62 20.00 0.01
CA LYS A 52 3.02 20.67 1.26
C LYS A 52 3.57 19.72 2.34
N TYR A 53 3.27 18.41 2.26
CA TYR A 53 3.73 17.39 3.21
C TYR A 53 4.91 16.54 2.71
N PHE A 54 5.37 16.72 1.48
CA PHE A 54 6.50 15.92 0.97
C PHE A 54 7.78 16.06 1.81
N ALA A 55 8.07 17.26 2.31
CA ALA A 55 9.22 17.47 3.20
C ALA A 55 9.06 16.71 4.55
N GLN A 56 7.84 16.62 5.08
CA GLN A 56 7.53 15.85 6.29
C GLN A 56 7.73 14.35 6.06
N MET A 57 7.31 13.81 4.91
CA MET A 57 7.58 12.41 4.55
C MET A 57 9.07 12.10 4.51
N VAL A 58 9.89 12.98 3.91
CA VAL A 58 11.35 12.84 3.90
C VAL A 58 11.92 12.91 5.31
N ALA A 59 11.41 13.80 6.16
CA ALA A 59 11.83 13.90 7.57
C ALA A 59 11.49 12.62 8.34
N CYS A 60 10.28 12.05 8.13
CA CYS A 60 9.86 10.79 8.70
C CYS A 60 10.79 9.64 8.28
N GLN A 61 11.09 9.52 6.98
CA GLN A 61 12.01 8.50 6.47
C GLN A 61 13.40 8.61 7.16
N ARG A 62 13.95 9.82 7.25
CA ARG A 62 15.24 10.07 7.93
C ARG A 62 15.18 9.72 9.42
N GLN A 63 14.07 10.04 10.08
CA GLN A 63 13.86 9.68 11.49
C GLN A 63 13.86 8.16 11.67
N MET A 64 13.18 7.40 10.81
CA MET A 64 13.19 5.93 10.86
C MET A 64 14.58 5.34 10.60
N GLN A 65 15.32 5.89 9.64
CA GLN A 65 16.72 5.51 9.40
C GLN A 65 17.59 5.79 10.63
N GLY A 66 17.35 6.91 11.33
CA GLY A 66 18.03 7.27 12.58
C GLY A 66 17.79 6.27 13.71
N TYR A 67 16.64 5.63 13.78
CA TYR A 67 16.38 4.56 14.76
C TYR A 67 17.33 3.38 14.53
N GLY A 68 17.53 2.95 13.29
CA GLY A 68 18.47 1.88 12.94
C GLY A 68 19.91 2.22 13.33
N GLN A 69 20.34 3.49 13.13
CA GLN A 69 21.67 3.97 13.54
C GLN A 69 21.86 3.94 15.06
N GLN A 70 20.77 4.04 15.83
CA GLN A 70 20.77 3.90 17.30
C GLN A 70 20.68 2.43 17.76
N GLY A 71 20.78 1.47 16.85
CA GLY A 71 20.70 0.04 17.16
C GLY A 71 19.27 -0.50 17.37
N LYS A 72 18.24 0.30 17.05
CA LYS A 72 16.84 -0.15 17.11
C LYS A 72 16.47 -0.86 15.82
N VAL A 73 15.75 -1.96 15.92
CA VAL A 73 15.31 -2.72 14.76
C VAL A 73 13.95 -2.21 14.30
N THR A 74 13.91 -1.67 13.10
CA THR A 74 12.71 -1.05 12.50
C THR A 74 12.62 -1.38 11.01
N PRO A 75 11.43 -1.33 10.38
CA PRO A 75 11.29 -1.52 8.94
C PRO A 75 12.10 -0.49 8.14
N SER A 76 12.61 -0.88 6.99
CA SER A 76 13.11 0.06 6.00
C SER A 76 11.94 0.85 5.40
N SER A 77 12.06 2.18 5.36
CA SER A 77 11.03 3.06 4.80
C SER A 77 11.41 3.59 3.42
N HIS A 78 10.44 3.62 2.52
CA HIS A 78 10.59 4.03 1.13
C HIS A 78 9.57 5.12 0.80
N LEU A 79 9.88 5.99 -0.16
CA LEU A 79 9.04 7.13 -0.52
C LEU A 79 8.28 6.87 -1.83
N ALA A 80 7.02 7.28 -1.87
CA ALA A 80 6.24 7.45 -3.08
C ALA A 80 5.54 8.80 -3.01
N PHE A 81 5.86 9.74 -3.90
CA PHE A 81 5.25 11.05 -3.92
C PHE A 81 4.11 11.10 -4.94
N GLY A 82 3.00 11.74 -4.56
CA GLY A 82 1.85 11.94 -5.43
C GLY A 82 0.88 12.99 -4.92
N LEU A 83 0.01 13.44 -5.80
CA LEU A 83 -1.04 14.44 -5.54
C LEU A 83 -2.39 13.73 -5.59
N HIS A 84 -2.93 13.43 -4.41
CA HIS A 84 -4.11 12.59 -4.23
C HIS A 84 -5.39 13.30 -4.72
N PRO A 85 -6.25 12.63 -5.51
CA PRO A 85 -7.42 13.26 -6.14
C PRO A 85 -8.45 13.81 -5.14
N PHE A 86 -8.55 13.25 -3.94
CA PHE A 86 -9.47 13.75 -2.90
C PHE A 86 -9.17 15.20 -2.48
N TYR A 87 -7.92 15.63 -2.63
CA TYR A 87 -7.49 16.99 -2.30
C TYR A 87 -7.40 17.91 -3.50
N ILE A 88 -8.10 17.61 -4.59
CA ILE A 88 -7.98 18.34 -5.87
C ILE A 88 -8.25 19.85 -5.75
N THR A 89 -9.10 20.26 -4.81
CA THR A 89 -9.39 21.67 -4.56
C THR A 89 -8.25 22.41 -3.83
N GLU A 90 -7.30 21.69 -3.23
CA GLU A 90 -6.12 22.27 -2.57
C GLU A 90 -4.91 22.29 -3.49
N HIS A 91 -4.87 21.43 -4.51
CA HIS A 91 -3.73 21.36 -5.42
C HIS A 91 -3.65 22.60 -6.31
N LYS A 92 -2.41 23.04 -6.53
CA LYS A 92 -2.03 24.10 -7.47
C LYS A 92 -1.22 23.50 -8.61
N ASP A 93 -1.18 24.17 -9.77
CA ASP A 93 -0.37 23.69 -10.90
C ASP A 93 1.13 23.65 -10.56
N SER A 94 1.59 24.54 -9.66
CA SER A 94 2.95 24.49 -9.11
C SER A 94 3.27 23.23 -8.33
N ASP A 95 2.26 22.50 -7.81
CA ASP A 95 2.49 21.29 -7.03
C ASP A 95 2.98 20.13 -7.93
N LEU A 96 2.63 20.13 -9.22
CA LEU A 96 3.17 19.18 -10.19
C LEU A 96 4.68 19.43 -10.44
N GLN A 97 5.09 20.70 -10.48
CA GLN A 97 6.51 21.05 -10.59
C GLN A 97 7.25 20.65 -9.30
N GLN A 98 6.65 20.88 -8.14
CA GLN A 98 7.21 20.46 -6.86
C GLN A 98 7.32 18.93 -6.77
N LEU A 99 6.32 18.19 -7.25
CA LEU A 99 6.35 16.73 -7.33
C LEU A 99 7.56 16.27 -8.17
N GLU A 100 7.76 16.85 -9.36
CA GLU A 100 8.89 16.50 -10.21
C GLU A 100 10.24 16.80 -9.54
N GLN A 101 10.38 17.96 -8.85
CA GLN A 101 11.58 18.30 -8.08
C GLN A 101 11.87 17.25 -6.99
N PHE A 102 10.83 16.80 -6.27
CA PHE A 102 11.00 15.77 -5.23
C PHE A 102 11.35 14.40 -5.82
N ILE A 103 10.79 14.03 -6.98
CA ILE A 103 11.19 12.81 -7.70
C ILE A 103 12.68 12.85 -8.04
N GLN A 104 13.16 13.97 -8.60
CA GLN A 104 14.57 14.13 -8.99
C GLN A 104 15.51 14.13 -7.79
N GLN A 105 15.10 14.77 -6.69
CA GLN A 105 15.96 14.95 -5.52
C GLN A 105 16.04 13.71 -4.64
N TYR A 106 14.95 12.94 -4.51
CA TYR A 106 14.84 11.86 -3.52
C TYR A 106 14.71 10.47 -4.14
N SER A 107 14.58 10.37 -5.46
CA SER A 107 14.47 9.08 -6.16
C SER A 107 13.48 8.12 -5.52
N PRO A 108 12.18 8.46 -5.44
CA PRO A 108 11.17 7.60 -4.83
C PRO A 108 11.05 6.28 -5.60
N ILE A 109 10.49 5.24 -4.96
CA ILE A 109 10.30 3.94 -5.60
C ILE A 109 9.02 3.84 -6.44
N ALA A 110 8.11 4.81 -6.31
CA ALA A 110 6.85 4.89 -7.07
C ALA A 110 6.33 6.32 -7.11
N ILE A 111 5.39 6.60 -8.01
CA ILE A 111 4.55 7.79 -7.94
C ILE A 111 3.20 7.39 -7.35
N GLY A 112 2.81 8.03 -6.25
CA GLY A 112 1.58 7.77 -5.51
C GLY A 112 1.45 8.61 -4.24
N GLU A 113 0.24 8.87 -3.87
CA GLU A 113 -1.03 8.30 -4.34
C GLU A 113 -1.63 9.19 -5.45
N ILE A 114 -2.02 8.61 -6.57
CA ILE A 114 -2.56 9.30 -7.72
C ILE A 114 -3.81 8.58 -8.25
N GLY A 115 -4.70 9.27 -8.91
CA GLY A 115 -5.87 8.60 -9.50
C GLY A 115 -7.12 9.45 -9.53
N LEU A 116 -8.30 8.81 -9.34
CA LEU A 116 -9.61 9.46 -9.43
C LEU A 116 -10.51 9.04 -8.26
N ASP A 117 -11.22 10.00 -7.68
CA ASP A 117 -12.24 9.81 -6.65
C ASP A 117 -13.55 10.52 -7.03
N THR A 118 -14.67 9.78 -7.02
CA THR A 118 -16.02 10.35 -7.20
C THR A 118 -16.94 10.00 -6.04
N PHE A 119 -16.38 9.74 -4.85
CA PHE A 119 -17.18 9.29 -3.72
C PHE A 119 -18.00 10.43 -3.09
N THR A 120 -17.37 11.55 -2.75
CA THR A 120 -18.02 12.68 -2.11
C THR A 120 -18.65 13.64 -3.12
N ALA A 121 -19.59 14.48 -2.67
CA ALA A 121 -20.27 15.43 -3.55
C ALA A 121 -19.30 16.43 -4.22
N PRO A 122 -18.33 17.04 -3.51
CA PRO A 122 -17.36 17.95 -4.14
C PRO A 122 -16.55 17.29 -5.27
N MET A 123 -16.21 15.99 -5.12
CA MET A 123 -15.43 15.25 -6.12
C MET A 123 -16.22 14.95 -7.40
N LYS A 124 -17.57 15.06 -7.37
CA LYS A 124 -18.45 14.88 -8.53
C LYS A 124 -18.72 16.15 -9.32
N ILE A 125 -18.31 17.31 -8.80
CA ILE A 125 -18.43 18.58 -9.55
C ILE A 125 -17.58 18.45 -10.81
N ALA A 126 -18.17 18.79 -11.96
CA ALA A 126 -17.55 18.56 -13.26
C ALA A 126 -16.16 19.19 -13.39
N GLU A 127 -15.98 20.41 -12.89
CA GLU A 127 -14.70 21.11 -12.88
C GLU A 127 -13.66 20.40 -12.03
N ASN A 128 -14.03 19.96 -10.81
CA ASN A 128 -13.14 19.21 -9.93
C ASN A 128 -12.77 17.84 -10.53
N TYR A 129 -13.72 17.17 -11.17
CA TYR A 129 -13.45 15.89 -11.79
C TYR A 129 -12.56 16.03 -13.03
N ALA A 130 -12.78 17.04 -13.86
CA ALA A 130 -11.91 17.35 -14.99
C ALA A 130 -10.48 17.66 -14.51
N ARG A 131 -10.35 18.43 -13.43
CA ARG A 131 -9.04 18.73 -12.83
C ARG A 131 -8.37 17.48 -12.24
N GLN A 132 -9.11 16.56 -11.60
CA GLN A 132 -8.56 15.27 -11.19
C GLN A 132 -7.98 14.49 -12.38
N GLN A 133 -8.73 14.44 -13.50
CA GLN A 133 -8.26 13.75 -14.71
C GLN A 133 -7.01 14.40 -15.29
N GLU A 134 -6.93 15.71 -15.30
CA GLU A 134 -5.74 16.46 -15.73
C GLU A 134 -4.53 16.13 -14.86
N PHE A 135 -4.66 16.25 -13.52
CA PHE A 135 -3.59 15.94 -12.57
C PHE A 135 -3.16 14.48 -12.63
N PHE A 136 -4.12 13.56 -12.72
CA PHE A 136 -3.82 12.15 -12.89
C PHE A 136 -3.04 11.89 -14.19
N GLY A 137 -3.48 12.50 -15.30
CA GLY A 137 -2.80 12.39 -16.59
C GLY A 137 -1.35 12.88 -16.54
N GLN A 138 -1.11 14.04 -15.94
CA GLN A 138 0.24 14.61 -15.84
C GLN A 138 1.15 13.78 -14.92
N GLN A 139 0.61 13.25 -13.82
CA GLN A 139 1.36 12.36 -12.92
C GLN A 139 1.70 11.01 -13.57
N LEU A 140 0.82 10.46 -14.43
CA LEU A 140 1.17 9.29 -15.24
C LEU A 140 2.29 9.58 -16.25
N GLU A 141 2.32 10.78 -16.85
CA GLU A 141 3.45 11.17 -17.72
C GLU A 141 4.76 11.27 -16.93
N LEU A 142 4.75 11.84 -15.71
CA LEU A 142 5.92 11.82 -14.83
C LEU A 142 6.35 10.38 -14.49
N ALA A 143 5.42 9.50 -14.18
CA ALA A 143 5.71 8.10 -13.90
C ALA A 143 6.37 7.40 -15.09
N LYS A 144 5.95 7.69 -16.33
CA LYS A 144 6.58 7.18 -17.55
C LYS A 144 7.97 7.78 -17.77
N GLN A 145 8.11 9.09 -17.59
CA GLN A 145 9.38 9.82 -17.76
C GLN A 145 10.47 9.28 -16.83
N TYR A 146 10.12 9.01 -15.58
CA TYR A 146 11.06 8.53 -14.57
C TYR A 146 11.05 6.99 -14.42
N GLN A 147 10.30 6.27 -15.25
CA GLN A 147 10.18 4.81 -15.26
C GLN A 147 9.76 4.25 -13.90
N LEU A 148 8.83 4.92 -13.23
CA LEU A 148 8.33 4.55 -11.90
C LEU A 148 6.95 3.89 -11.98
N PRO A 149 6.67 2.86 -11.17
CA PRO A 149 5.32 2.31 -11.03
C PRO A 149 4.38 3.34 -10.39
N ALA A 150 3.07 3.19 -10.62
CA ALA A 150 2.05 4.06 -10.06
C ALA A 150 1.27 3.37 -8.93
N LEU A 151 1.06 4.08 -7.80
CA LEU A 151 0.19 3.64 -6.72
C LEU A 151 -1.14 4.39 -6.84
N LEU A 152 -2.19 3.64 -7.21
CA LEU A 152 -3.45 4.22 -7.68
C LEU A 152 -4.52 4.28 -6.60
N HIS A 153 -5.04 5.47 -6.35
CA HIS A 153 -6.32 5.70 -5.68
C HIS A 153 -7.47 5.58 -6.67
N ILE A 154 -8.38 4.65 -6.45
CA ILE A 154 -9.53 4.47 -7.33
C ILE A 154 -10.81 4.32 -6.51
N ARG A 155 -11.59 5.37 -6.41
CA ARG A 155 -12.86 5.32 -5.67
C ARG A 155 -14.04 5.71 -6.54
N ARG A 156 -14.86 4.69 -6.92
CA ARG A 156 -16.02 4.84 -7.82
C ARG A 156 -15.69 5.38 -9.22
N ALA A 157 -14.43 5.21 -9.68
CA ALA A 157 -13.94 5.73 -10.96
C ALA A 157 -13.09 4.71 -11.75
N HIS A 158 -13.24 3.41 -11.47
CA HIS A 158 -12.41 2.34 -12.06
C HIS A 158 -12.40 2.36 -13.59
N GLY A 159 -13.58 2.55 -14.21
CA GLY A 159 -13.68 2.59 -15.67
C GLY A 159 -12.88 3.72 -16.31
N ASP A 160 -12.93 4.91 -15.72
CA ASP A 160 -12.20 6.08 -16.24
C ASP A 160 -10.68 5.96 -16.01
N VAL A 161 -10.26 5.45 -14.85
CA VAL A 161 -8.83 5.17 -14.59
C VAL A 161 -8.29 4.16 -15.63
N ILE A 162 -8.99 3.04 -15.84
CA ILE A 162 -8.61 2.02 -16.84
C ILE A 162 -8.57 2.61 -18.25
N LYS A 163 -9.51 3.47 -18.60
CA LYS A 163 -9.55 4.17 -19.88
C LYS A 163 -8.35 5.10 -20.05
N MET A 164 -8.01 5.88 -19.03
CA MET A 164 -6.87 6.80 -19.08
C MET A 164 -5.52 6.06 -19.15
N LEU A 165 -5.34 4.99 -18.36
CA LEU A 165 -4.14 4.14 -18.44
C LEU A 165 -3.92 3.57 -19.85
N LYS A 166 -5.01 3.09 -20.50
CA LYS A 166 -4.97 2.59 -21.87
C LYS A 166 -4.66 3.69 -22.87
N ALA A 167 -5.31 4.85 -22.76
CA ALA A 167 -5.14 5.98 -23.66
C ALA A 167 -3.69 6.50 -23.64
N GLN A 168 -3.07 6.55 -22.46
CA GLN A 168 -1.67 6.95 -22.29
C GLN A 168 -0.67 5.83 -22.54
N LYS A 169 -1.13 4.60 -22.83
CA LYS A 169 -0.26 3.43 -23.02
C LYS A 169 0.70 3.26 -21.83
N PHE A 170 0.15 3.38 -20.61
CA PHE A 170 0.93 3.26 -19.39
C PHE A 170 1.38 1.80 -19.17
N THR A 171 2.70 1.57 -19.07
CA THR A 171 3.30 0.23 -19.01
C THR A 171 4.13 -0.03 -17.76
N GLN A 172 4.32 0.96 -16.89
CA GLN A 172 5.12 0.81 -15.67
C GLN A 172 4.44 -0.05 -14.60
N GLY A 173 3.12 -0.31 -14.73
CA GLY A 173 2.38 -1.08 -13.74
C GLY A 173 2.32 -0.38 -12.38
N GLY A 174 2.22 -1.15 -11.32
CA GLY A 174 2.13 -0.65 -9.95
C GLY A 174 1.08 -1.35 -9.10
N ILE A 175 0.39 -0.60 -8.25
CA ILE A 175 -0.61 -1.14 -7.31
C ILE A 175 -1.90 -0.33 -7.41
N ALA A 176 -3.03 -1.01 -7.58
CA ALA A 176 -4.35 -0.42 -7.35
C ALA A 176 -4.67 -0.58 -5.85
N HIS A 177 -4.36 0.48 -5.09
CA HIS A 177 -4.45 0.54 -3.65
C HIS A 177 -5.90 0.39 -3.16
N SER A 178 -6.06 -0.21 -1.97
CA SER A 178 -7.35 -0.34 -1.23
C SER A 178 -8.53 -0.70 -2.14
N PHE A 179 -8.35 -1.74 -2.94
CA PHE A 179 -9.22 -2.05 -4.07
C PHE A 179 -10.67 -2.32 -3.64
N SER A 180 -11.62 -1.61 -4.26
CA SER A 180 -13.06 -1.70 -3.98
C SER A 180 -13.92 -2.06 -5.21
N GLY A 181 -13.29 -2.29 -6.35
CA GLY A 181 -13.94 -2.65 -7.60
C GLY A 181 -14.50 -4.07 -7.65
N GLY A 182 -15.01 -4.47 -8.81
CA GLY A 182 -15.46 -5.83 -9.09
C GLY A 182 -14.40 -6.64 -9.84
N ILE A 183 -14.72 -7.90 -10.14
CA ILE A 183 -13.77 -8.84 -10.78
C ILE A 183 -13.30 -8.37 -12.16
N GLN A 184 -14.18 -7.73 -12.95
CA GLN A 184 -13.80 -7.27 -14.28
C GLN A 184 -12.80 -6.11 -14.23
N GLU A 185 -13.01 -5.15 -13.32
CA GLU A 185 -12.08 -4.04 -13.08
C GLU A 185 -10.74 -4.56 -12.54
N ALA A 186 -10.76 -5.52 -11.59
CA ALA A 186 -9.56 -6.15 -11.07
C ALA A 186 -8.75 -6.82 -12.18
N LYS A 187 -9.39 -7.64 -13.02
CA LYS A 187 -8.73 -8.29 -14.18
C LYS A 187 -8.18 -7.28 -15.18
N ALA A 188 -8.92 -6.21 -15.46
CA ALA A 188 -8.47 -5.18 -16.39
C ALA A 188 -7.23 -4.45 -15.87
N LEU A 189 -7.16 -4.16 -14.56
CA LEU A 189 -5.97 -3.57 -13.93
C LEU A 189 -4.79 -4.53 -13.92
N VAL A 190 -5.00 -5.81 -13.58
CA VAL A 190 -3.93 -6.82 -13.63
C VAL A 190 -3.37 -6.98 -15.04
N ASN A 191 -4.23 -6.97 -16.07
CA ASN A 191 -3.78 -7.01 -17.47
C ASN A 191 -3.00 -5.76 -17.92
N LEU A 192 -3.13 -4.65 -17.17
CA LEU A 192 -2.34 -3.43 -17.36
C LEU A 192 -1.06 -3.41 -16.48
N GLY A 193 -0.71 -4.52 -15.83
CA GLY A 193 0.49 -4.66 -15.02
C GLY A 193 0.33 -4.24 -13.55
N PHE A 194 -0.89 -3.95 -13.10
CA PHE A 194 -1.12 -3.57 -11.69
C PHE A 194 -1.39 -4.78 -10.81
N LYS A 195 -0.93 -4.74 -9.55
CA LYS A 195 -1.38 -5.62 -8.48
C LYS A 195 -2.54 -4.99 -7.74
N ILE A 196 -3.35 -5.83 -7.11
CA ILE A 196 -4.53 -5.41 -6.34
C ILE A 196 -4.13 -5.32 -4.86
N GLY A 197 -4.15 -4.11 -4.30
CA GLY A 197 -3.83 -3.82 -2.91
C GLY A 197 -4.97 -4.17 -1.96
N ILE A 198 -4.66 -4.86 -0.88
CA ILE A 198 -5.64 -5.40 0.06
C ILE A 198 -5.33 -4.89 1.47
N THR A 199 -6.28 -4.13 2.01
CA THR A 199 -6.22 -3.54 3.37
C THR A 199 -6.91 -4.41 4.41
N GLY A 200 -6.91 -3.94 5.65
CA GLY A 200 -7.65 -4.52 6.79
C GLY A 200 -9.13 -4.78 6.55
N GLN A 201 -9.73 -4.18 5.51
CA GLN A 201 -11.14 -4.44 5.14
C GLN A 201 -11.42 -5.93 4.87
N VAL A 202 -10.45 -6.69 4.39
CA VAL A 202 -10.62 -8.14 4.12
C VAL A 202 -10.92 -8.94 5.37
N THR A 203 -10.54 -8.45 6.55
CA THR A 203 -10.80 -9.09 7.85
C THR A 203 -12.28 -9.03 8.24
N ASN A 204 -13.05 -8.11 7.64
CA ASN A 204 -14.49 -7.99 7.89
C ASN A 204 -15.27 -9.03 7.05
N PRO A 205 -15.97 -10.00 7.67
CA PRO A 205 -16.78 -10.98 6.95
C PRO A 205 -17.92 -10.33 6.14
N ASN A 206 -18.36 -9.13 6.52
CA ASN A 206 -19.40 -8.39 5.82
C ASN A 206 -18.88 -7.66 4.56
N ALA A 207 -17.58 -7.60 4.32
CA ALA A 207 -17.00 -7.09 3.07
C ALA A 207 -17.18 -8.11 1.91
N LYS A 208 -18.42 -8.59 1.72
CA LYS A 208 -18.76 -9.71 0.83
C LYS A 208 -18.30 -9.49 -0.61
N LYS A 209 -18.49 -8.26 -1.16
CA LYS A 209 -18.07 -7.95 -2.53
C LYS A 209 -16.56 -8.08 -2.68
N LEU A 210 -15.78 -7.46 -1.79
CA LEU A 210 -14.32 -7.52 -1.81
C LEU A 210 -13.83 -8.98 -1.72
N ARG A 211 -14.30 -9.71 -0.71
CA ARG A 211 -13.91 -11.10 -0.46
C ARG A 211 -14.24 -12.02 -1.65
N HIS A 212 -15.42 -11.85 -2.25
CA HIS A 212 -15.80 -12.57 -3.47
C HIS A 212 -14.89 -12.21 -4.65
N THR A 213 -14.65 -10.91 -4.88
CA THR A 213 -13.76 -10.45 -5.97
C THR A 213 -12.36 -11.04 -5.83
N LEU A 214 -11.78 -11.06 -4.61
CA LEU A 214 -10.46 -11.63 -4.36
C LEU A 214 -10.41 -13.14 -4.61
N THR A 215 -11.42 -13.88 -4.14
CA THR A 215 -11.51 -15.33 -4.36
C THR A 215 -11.55 -15.65 -5.85
N GLU A 216 -12.40 -14.96 -6.62
CA GLU A 216 -12.52 -15.17 -8.07
C GLU A 216 -11.29 -14.67 -8.84
N LEU A 217 -10.65 -13.58 -8.40
CA LEU A 217 -9.42 -13.09 -9.01
C LEU A 217 -8.29 -14.12 -8.87
N VAL A 218 -8.04 -14.58 -7.65
CA VAL A 218 -6.98 -15.56 -7.39
C VAL A 218 -7.25 -16.90 -8.09
N LYS A 219 -8.52 -17.32 -8.14
CA LYS A 219 -8.90 -18.53 -8.86
C LYS A 219 -8.66 -18.44 -10.37
N THR A 220 -8.85 -17.28 -10.98
CA THR A 220 -8.84 -17.10 -12.45
C THR A 220 -7.55 -16.50 -12.99
N VAL A 221 -6.81 -15.76 -12.19
CA VAL A 221 -5.56 -15.09 -12.58
C VAL A 221 -4.37 -15.67 -11.84
N GLY A 222 -4.49 -15.88 -10.52
CA GLY A 222 -3.43 -16.41 -9.67
C GLY A 222 -3.15 -15.53 -8.45
N LEU A 223 -2.32 -16.05 -7.55
CA LEU A 223 -1.87 -15.35 -6.35
C LEU A 223 -0.95 -14.16 -6.67
N ASP A 224 -0.31 -14.17 -7.82
CA ASP A 224 0.57 -13.09 -8.29
C ASP A 224 -0.16 -11.77 -8.59
N ALA A 225 -1.50 -11.79 -8.59
CA ALA A 225 -2.32 -10.61 -8.82
C ALA A 225 -2.46 -9.67 -7.60
N ILE A 226 -2.05 -10.08 -6.39
CA ILE A 226 -2.41 -9.38 -5.15
C ILE A 226 -1.18 -8.97 -4.33
N VAL A 227 -1.32 -7.88 -3.57
CA VAL A 227 -0.39 -7.40 -2.52
C VAL A 227 -1.19 -7.02 -1.27
N ILE A 228 -0.51 -6.82 -0.14
CA ILE A 228 -1.13 -6.39 1.12
C ILE A 228 -0.56 -5.07 1.62
N GLU A 229 -1.39 -4.33 2.34
CA GLU A 229 -1.08 -3.01 2.85
C GLU A 229 -1.93 -2.70 4.09
N THR A 230 -1.47 -1.76 4.92
CA THR A 230 -2.27 -1.30 6.05
C THR A 230 -3.16 -0.12 5.70
N ASP A 231 -2.67 0.80 4.89
CA ASP A 231 -3.26 2.12 4.69
C ASP A 231 -3.47 2.87 6.02
N CYS A 232 -2.55 2.63 6.97
CA CYS A 232 -2.68 3.29 8.27
C CYS A 232 -2.47 4.82 8.14
N PRO A 233 -3.23 5.61 8.91
CA PRO A 233 -4.00 5.26 10.11
C PRO A 233 -5.42 4.72 9.88
N ASP A 234 -5.83 4.54 8.63
CA ASP A 234 -7.16 4.06 8.26
C ASP A 234 -7.25 2.52 8.17
N PHE A 235 -8.41 1.98 7.86
CA PHE A 235 -8.69 0.55 7.59
C PHE A 235 -8.19 -0.44 8.66
N THR A 236 -8.33 -0.07 9.94
CA THR A 236 -8.01 -0.95 11.07
C THR A 236 -8.65 -2.34 10.88
N PRO A 237 -7.87 -3.43 10.92
CA PRO A 237 -8.41 -4.78 10.84
C PRO A 237 -9.44 -5.04 11.97
N LEU A 238 -10.52 -5.77 11.66
CA LEU A 238 -11.61 -6.00 12.61
C LEU A 238 -11.13 -6.60 13.95
N PRO A 239 -10.19 -7.55 14.00
CA PRO A 239 -9.66 -8.06 15.27
C PRO A 239 -8.94 -7.01 16.12
N CYS A 240 -8.46 -5.93 15.50
CA CYS A 240 -7.72 -4.87 16.20
C CYS A 240 -8.63 -3.73 16.70
N HIS A 241 -9.93 -3.77 16.42
CA HIS A 241 -10.86 -2.75 16.90
C HIS A 241 -10.89 -2.71 18.44
N GLY A 242 -10.63 -1.52 18.98
CA GLY A 242 -10.62 -1.30 20.43
C GLY A 242 -9.26 -1.50 21.12
N THR A 243 -8.25 -2.07 20.45
CA THR A 243 -6.93 -2.32 21.06
C THR A 243 -6.06 -1.05 21.06
N HIS A 244 -6.13 -0.26 19.99
CA HIS A 244 -5.40 1.01 19.82
C HIS A 244 -6.34 2.17 19.47
N GLY A 245 -7.56 2.15 20.00
CA GLY A 245 -8.60 3.06 19.55
C GLY A 245 -9.09 2.67 18.14
N ARG A 246 -9.26 3.68 17.27
CA ARG A 246 -9.65 3.46 15.87
C ARG A 246 -8.47 3.61 14.89
N ARG A 247 -7.28 3.95 15.39
CA ARG A 247 -6.10 4.18 14.57
C ARG A 247 -5.46 2.84 14.17
N ASN A 248 -5.34 2.60 12.88
CA ASN A 248 -4.54 1.50 12.36
C ASN A 248 -3.04 1.81 12.52
N VAL A 249 -2.22 0.76 12.54
CA VAL A 249 -0.76 0.84 12.66
C VAL A 249 -0.11 -0.21 11.74
N PRO A 250 1.15 0.00 11.27
CA PRO A 250 1.81 -0.97 10.39
C PRO A 250 1.96 -2.37 11.01
N ALA A 251 2.06 -2.44 12.34
CA ALA A 251 2.13 -3.70 13.09
C ALA A 251 0.89 -4.61 12.94
N ASN A 252 -0.20 -4.09 12.36
CA ASN A 252 -1.43 -4.84 12.11
C ASN A 252 -1.45 -5.59 10.75
N LEU A 253 -0.43 -5.45 9.92
CA LEU A 253 -0.38 -6.11 8.61
C LEU A 253 -0.54 -7.64 8.66
N PRO A 254 -0.02 -8.38 9.66
CA PRO A 254 -0.22 -9.83 9.76
C PRO A 254 -1.69 -10.27 9.84
N TYR A 255 -2.59 -9.42 10.35
CA TYR A 255 -4.04 -9.74 10.37
C TYR A 255 -4.64 -9.76 8.95
N VAL A 256 -4.11 -8.94 8.04
CA VAL A 256 -4.50 -8.98 6.62
C VAL A 256 -4.03 -10.28 5.98
N LEU A 257 -2.77 -10.69 6.23
CA LEU A 257 -2.23 -11.97 5.78
C LEU A 257 -3.07 -13.16 6.29
N ALA A 258 -3.38 -13.20 7.59
CA ALA A 258 -4.17 -14.26 8.20
C ALA A 258 -5.57 -14.35 7.58
N ALA A 259 -6.26 -13.22 7.41
CA ALA A 259 -7.58 -13.17 6.80
C ALA A 259 -7.58 -13.63 5.33
N LEU A 260 -6.52 -13.32 4.58
CA LEU A 260 -6.34 -13.80 3.21
C LEU A 260 -6.03 -15.28 3.17
N SER A 261 -5.18 -15.79 4.06
CA SER A 261 -4.88 -17.21 4.21
C SER A 261 -6.17 -18.01 4.42
N ASP A 262 -7.01 -17.55 5.33
CA ASP A 262 -8.32 -18.17 5.61
C ASP A 262 -9.27 -18.09 4.41
N LEU A 263 -9.37 -16.92 3.79
CA LEU A 263 -10.26 -16.70 2.65
C LEU A 263 -9.90 -17.57 1.46
N LEU A 264 -8.60 -17.66 1.16
CA LEU A 264 -8.07 -18.33 -0.02
C LEU A 264 -7.70 -19.80 0.23
N LYS A 265 -7.79 -20.26 1.51
CA LYS A 265 -7.37 -21.60 1.94
C LYS A 265 -5.92 -21.90 1.54
N LYS A 266 -5.02 -20.97 1.86
CA LYS A 266 -3.59 -21.06 1.58
C LYS A 266 -2.79 -21.02 2.87
N ASP A 267 -1.69 -21.74 2.90
CA ASP A 267 -0.71 -21.67 3.98
C ASP A 267 -0.14 -20.24 4.11
N GLN A 268 -0.03 -19.72 5.34
CA GLN A 268 0.41 -18.34 5.59
C GLN A 268 1.85 -18.09 5.14
N SER A 269 2.76 -19.04 5.36
CA SER A 269 4.18 -18.90 5.00
C SER A 269 4.36 -18.85 3.48
N ARG A 270 3.68 -19.73 2.75
CA ARG A 270 3.68 -19.70 1.28
C ARG A 270 3.05 -18.42 0.75
N LEU A 271 1.95 -17.97 1.36
CA LEU A 271 1.26 -16.75 0.97
C LEU A 271 2.13 -15.53 1.23
N ALA A 272 2.76 -15.41 2.40
CA ALA A 272 3.67 -14.31 2.73
C ALA A 272 4.82 -14.19 1.73
N LYS A 273 5.45 -15.32 1.39
CA LYS A 273 6.54 -15.35 0.37
C LYS A 273 6.03 -14.90 -1.01
N GLN A 274 4.85 -15.34 -1.43
CA GLN A 274 4.26 -14.92 -2.70
C GLN A 274 3.93 -13.41 -2.70
N LEU A 275 3.32 -12.91 -1.62
CA LEU A 275 2.99 -11.48 -1.47
C LEU A 275 4.23 -10.60 -1.46
N TRP A 276 5.33 -11.06 -0.85
CA TRP A 276 6.62 -10.38 -0.92
C TRP A 276 7.10 -10.24 -2.37
N GLN A 277 7.12 -11.36 -3.11
CA GLN A 277 7.52 -11.37 -4.52
C GLN A 277 6.63 -10.45 -5.38
N ASN A 278 5.32 -10.47 -5.11
CA ASN A 278 4.36 -9.62 -5.81
C ASN A 278 4.61 -8.13 -5.52
N SER A 279 4.89 -7.79 -4.27
CA SER A 279 5.21 -6.40 -3.86
C SER A 279 6.50 -5.94 -4.52
N CYS A 280 7.54 -6.77 -4.52
CA CYS A 280 8.79 -6.46 -5.23
C CYS A 280 8.56 -6.25 -6.73
N ALA A 281 7.76 -7.12 -7.37
CA ALA A 281 7.44 -6.98 -8.79
C ALA A 281 6.62 -5.71 -9.10
N ALA A 282 5.63 -5.37 -8.24
CA ALA A 282 4.81 -4.18 -8.41
C ALA A 282 5.60 -2.88 -8.22
N LEU A 283 6.54 -2.88 -7.27
CA LEU A 283 7.38 -1.72 -6.94
C LEU A 283 8.69 -1.69 -7.75
N GLN A 284 8.93 -2.70 -8.60
CA GLN A 284 10.14 -2.83 -9.43
C GLN A 284 11.45 -2.81 -8.61
N VAL A 285 11.42 -3.48 -7.44
CA VAL A 285 12.55 -3.58 -6.52
C VAL A 285 13.02 -5.03 -6.36
N THR A 286 14.26 -5.23 -5.89
CA THR A 286 14.88 -6.56 -5.74
C THR A 286 15.20 -6.87 -4.28
N TRP A 287 14.24 -6.66 -3.37
CA TRP A 287 14.44 -7.00 -1.96
C TRP A 287 14.39 -8.51 -1.75
N GLU A 288 15.45 -9.04 -1.15
CA GLU A 288 15.50 -10.46 -0.84
C GLU A 288 14.47 -10.81 0.25
N TYR A 289 13.79 -11.95 0.08
CA TYR A 289 12.91 -12.48 1.12
C TYR A 289 13.77 -12.96 2.30
N PRO A 290 13.65 -12.40 3.49
CA PRO A 290 14.45 -12.83 4.64
C PRO A 290 14.15 -14.30 4.96
N ILE A 291 15.20 -15.12 5.03
CA ILE A 291 15.06 -16.50 5.52
C ILE A 291 14.87 -16.40 7.03
N PRO A 292 13.75 -16.87 7.60
CA PRO A 292 13.60 -16.92 9.05
C PRO A 292 14.81 -17.66 9.62
N ASN A 293 15.58 -16.99 10.48
CA ASN A 293 16.67 -17.64 11.20
C ASN A 293 16.04 -18.88 11.87
N LYS A 294 16.54 -20.07 11.53
CA LYS A 294 16.28 -21.26 12.35
C LYS A 294 16.68 -20.82 13.76
N LEU A 295 15.69 -20.62 14.63
CA LEU A 295 15.91 -20.40 16.05
C LEU A 295 17.00 -21.39 16.46
N ASN A 296 18.09 -20.87 17.06
CA ASN A 296 19.09 -21.67 17.74
C ASN A 296 18.36 -22.54 18.78
N ILE A 297 17.86 -23.68 18.33
CA ILE A 297 17.51 -24.78 19.22
C ILE A 297 18.87 -25.21 19.74
N LYS A 298 19.26 -24.74 20.94
CA LYS A 298 20.36 -25.34 21.67
C LYS A 298 20.04 -26.85 21.73
N PRO A 299 20.96 -27.73 21.30
CA PRO A 299 20.75 -29.14 21.56
C PRO A 299 20.64 -29.32 23.06
N ASP A 300 19.57 -29.99 23.51
CA ASP A 300 19.44 -30.45 24.88
C ASP A 300 20.74 -31.14 25.25
N GLN A 301 21.41 -30.62 26.28
CA GLN A 301 22.52 -31.30 26.92
C GLN A 301 21.88 -32.37 27.80
N ASP A 302 21.97 -33.62 27.36
CA ASP A 302 21.79 -34.78 28.21
C ASP A 302 22.81 -34.81 29.37
#